data_65c7628e96bbfda868f3abd6c08aef30
#
_entry.id   65c7628e96bbfda868f3abd6c08aef30
#
_cell.length_a   1.000
_cell.length_b   1.000
_cell.length_c   1.000
_cell.angle_alpha   90.00
_cell.angle_beta   90.00
_cell.angle_gamma   90.00
#
_symmetry.space_group_name_H-M   'P 1'
#
loop_
_entity.id
_entity.type
_entity.pdbx_description
1 polymer ?
#
loop_
_entity_poly.entity_id
_entity_poly.type
_entity_poly.pdbx_seq_one_letter_code
_entity_poly.pdbx_strand_id
1 'polypeptide(L)'
;ASDVYKRQATFCAIVPIDDPEYVMLVVCDEPTSGYIYGSAIAAPVVSAVFKEGLEYMGIYPQYTADELAQQDVTVPWVGGYNSIRAEAQLTAAGLKAEYIGSTDGTEVTGQVPSAGTVMPSGSTVMLYMGDIPLSDYRMSTVPSVIGMTVEKANKTLSNVGLNISISGAATGSEAKAVSQSVNSGLSVYRGTVIEVNFLVNNETG
;
A
#
# COMPACT_ATOMS: atom_id res chain seq x y z
N ALA A 1 9.31 -53.01 9.52
CA ALA A 1 9.54 -51.69 10.10
C ALA A 1 9.28 -50.68 9.02
N SER A 2 8.17 -49.97 9.10
CA SER A 2 7.99 -48.79 8.24
C SER A 2 8.86 -47.68 8.80
N ASP A 3 9.92 -47.32 8.11
CA ASP A 3 10.68 -46.11 8.37
C ASP A 3 9.70 -44.93 8.11
N VAL A 4 9.15 -44.42 9.19
CA VAL A 4 8.40 -43.16 9.13
C VAL A 4 9.46 -42.09 8.96
N TYR A 5 9.60 -41.58 7.72
CA TYR A 5 10.44 -40.43 7.44
C TYR A 5 9.91 -39.23 8.23
N LYS A 6 10.59 -38.89 9.30
CA LYS A 6 10.33 -37.65 10.03
C LYS A 6 10.67 -36.46 9.13
N ARG A 7 9.73 -35.57 8.96
CA ARG A 7 9.89 -34.35 8.14
C ARG A 7 10.14 -33.16 9.05
N GLN A 8 11.06 -32.31 8.65
CA GLN A 8 11.34 -31.03 9.30
C GLN A 8 11.05 -29.88 8.34
N ALA A 9 10.34 -28.88 8.81
CA ALA A 9 10.17 -27.61 8.10
C ALA A 9 11.17 -26.61 8.68
N THR A 10 12.10 -26.15 7.87
CA THR A 10 13.19 -25.26 8.29
C THR A 10 13.16 -23.97 7.49
N PHE A 11 13.41 -22.86 8.17
CA PHE A 11 13.59 -21.55 7.53
C PHE A 11 14.74 -20.80 8.20
N CYS A 12 15.64 -20.25 7.38
CA CYS A 12 16.77 -19.44 7.82
C CYS A 12 16.63 -18.05 7.26
N ALA A 13 16.81 -17.03 8.07
CA ALA A 13 16.87 -15.64 7.65
C ALA A 13 18.10 -14.94 8.22
N ILE A 14 18.59 -13.97 7.48
CA ILE A 14 19.75 -13.14 7.82
C ILE A 14 19.33 -11.69 7.69
N VAL A 15 19.65 -10.87 8.68
CA VAL A 15 19.28 -9.45 8.70
C VAL A 15 20.36 -8.60 9.41
N PRO A 16 20.48 -7.29 9.05
CA PRO A 16 20.00 -6.63 7.84
C PRO A 16 20.63 -7.20 6.56
N ILE A 17 20.03 -6.95 5.39
CA ILE A 17 20.52 -7.54 4.13
C ILE A 17 21.83 -6.89 3.65
N ASP A 18 21.98 -5.58 3.92
CA ASP A 18 23.13 -4.78 3.47
C ASP A 18 24.36 -4.91 4.39
N ASP A 19 24.14 -5.21 5.68
CA ASP A 19 25.19 -5.46 6.69
C ASP A 19 24.70 -6.56 7.64
N PRO A 20 24.87 -7.84 7.28
CA PRO A 20 24.31 -8.97 8.02
C PRO A 20 24.92 -9.14 9.41
N GLU A 21 24.16 -8.84 10.44
CA GLU A 21 24.58 -9.00 11.84
C GLU A 21 23.89 -10.17 12.55
N TYR A 22 22.67 -10.54 12.12
CA TYR A 22 21.85 -11.52 12.81
C TYR A 22 21.42 -12.64 11.87
N VAL A 23 21.50 -13.86 12.37
CA VAL A 23 21.01 -15.07 11.69
C VAL A 23 20.00 -15.74 12.59
N MET A 24 18.84 -16.09 12.04
CA MET A 24 17.84 -16.88 12.73
C MET A 24 17.50 -18.13 11.92
N LEU A 25 17.55 -19.26 12.61
CA LEU A 25 17.13 -20.56 12.09
C LEU A 25 15.94 -21.06 12.92
N VAL A 26 14.80 -21.29 12.27
CA VAL A 26 13.64 -21.92 12.88
C VAL A 26 13.43 -23.30 12.26
N VAL A 27 13.36 -24.31 13.11
CA VAL A 27 13.13 -25.71 12.74
C VAL A 27 11.85 -26.18 13.41
N CYS A 28 10.88 -26.59 12.61
CA CYS A 28 9.68 -27.30 13.06
C CYS A 28 9.87 -28.79 12.81
N ASP A 29 9.98 -29.56 13.87
CA ASP A 29 10.10 -31.02 13.81
C ASP A 29 8.70 -31.65 13.77
N GLU A 30 8.50 -32.61 12.88
CA GLU A 30 7.25 -33.36 12.70
C GLU A 30 5.99 -32.48 12.61
N PRO A 31 5.92 -31.50 11.65
CA PRO A 31 4.76 -30.64 11.54
C PRO A 31 3.49 -31.46 11.27
N THR A 32 2.47 -31.24 12.11
CA THR A 32 1.16 -31.95 12.03
C THR A 32 0.14 -31.21 11.16
N SER A 33 0.45 -29.97 10.73
CA SER A 33 -0.38 -29.21 9.78
C SER A 33 -0.24 -29.77 8.36
N GLY A 34 -1.24 -29.57 7.53
CA GLY A 34 -1.23 -30.02 6.11
C GLY A 34 -0.12 -29.40 5.26
N TYR A 35 0.56 -28.37 5.76
CA TYR A 35 1.71 -27.73 5.12
C TYR A 35 3.00 -28.23 5.75
N ILE A 36 3.97 -28.60 4.90
CA ILE A 36 5.25 -29.17 5.34
C ILE A 36 6.45 -28.30 4.92
N TYR A 37 6.20 -27.13 4.34
CA TYR A 37 7.25 -26.23 3.86
C TYR A 37 7.66 -25.21 4.91
N GLY A 38 8.96 -24.97 5.05
CA GLY A 38 9.52 -23.98 5.98
C GLY A 38 8.98 -22.56 5.74
N SER A 39 8.75 -22.19 4.48
CA SER A 39 8.14 -20.91 4.11
C SER A 39 6.71 -20.71 4.63
N ALA A 40 5.94 -21.80 4.79
CA ALA A 40 4.57 -21.71 5.29
C ALA A 40 4.47 -21.80 6.82
N ILE A 41 5.40 -22.51 7.48
CA ILE A 41 5.33 -22.81 8.92
C ILE A 41 6.36 -22.00 9.72
N ALA A 42 7.64 -22.01 9.28
CA ALA A 42 8.74 -21.42 10.03
C ALA A 42 8.98 -19.94 9.67
N ALA A 43 8.75 -19.53 8.42
CA ALA A 43 8.97 -18.13 8.00
C ALA A 43 8.08 -17.10 8.73
N PRO A 44 6.78 -17.36 9.01
CA PRO A 44 5.96 -16.41 9.80
C PRO A 44 6.51 -16.20 11.22
N VAL A 45 7.06 -17.24 11.84
CA VAL A 45 7.69 -17.17 13.18
C VAL A 45 8.93 -16.29 13.12
N VAL A 46 9.80 -16.52 12.13
CA VAL A 46 11.02 -15.72 11.90
C VAL A 46 10.64 -14.24 11.71
N SER A 47 9.63 -13.97 10.87
CA SER A 47 9.15 -12.61 10.60
C SER A 47 8.64 -11.91 11.87
N ALA A 48 7.84 -12.61 12.68
CA ALA A 48 7.30 -12.06 13.92
C ALA A 48 8.43 -11.74 14.93
N VAL A 49 9.38 -12.66 15.12
CA VAL A 49 10.49 -12.47 16.07
C VAL A 49 11.43 -11.35 15.61
N PHE A 50 11.76 -11.28 14.32
CA PHE A 50 12.59 -10.17 13.82
C PHE A 50 11.88 -8.82 13.89
N LYS A 51 10.58 -8.76 13.62
CA LYS A 51 9.83 -7.51 13.71
C LYS A 51 9.89 -6.90 15.11
N GLU A 52 9.69 -7.71 16.15
CA GLU A 52 9.75 -7.23 17.54
C GLU A 52 11.20 -7.06 18.02
N GLY A 53 12.07 -8.01 17.69
CA GLY A 53 13.46 -8.05 18.17
C GLY A 53 14.32 -6.93 17.59
N LEU A 54 14.20 -6.64 16.29
CA LEU A 54 14.98 -5.59 15.65
C LEU A 54 14.59 -4.21 16.16
N GLU A 55 13.31 -3.93 16.33
CA GLU A 55 12.82 -2.66 16.92
C GLU A 55 13.36 -2.50 18.35
N TYR A 56 13.37 -3.57 19.16
CA TYR A 56 13.92 -3.55 20.52
C TYR A 56 15.43 -3.26 20.53
N MET A 57 16.17 -3.72 19.54
CA MET A 57 17.61 -3.47 19.37
C MET A 57 17.91 -2.12 18.71
N GLY A 58 16.88 -1.32 18.39
CA GLY A 58 17.03 -0.01 17.73
C GLY A 58 17.36 -0.11 16.24
N ILE A 59 17.19 -1.28 15.64
CA ILE A 59 17.40 -1.51 14.21
C ILE A 59 16.04 -1.34 13.50
N TYR A 60 15.92 -0.24 12.80
CA TYR A 60 14.70 0.08 12.05
C TYR A 60 14.90 -0.19 10.56
N PRO A 61 13.83 -0.56 9.83
CA PRO A 61 13.89 -0.71 8.39
C PRO A 61 14.41 0.57 7.73
N GLN A 62 15.41 0.44 6.88
CA GLN A 62 15.88 1.53 6.05
C GLN A 62 15.26 1.37 4.66
N TYR A 63 14.43 2.33 4.29
CA TYR A 63 13.75 2.33 3.01
C TYR A 63 14.43 3.30 2.07
N THR A 64 14.61 2.91 0.82
CA THR A 64 14.96 3.83 -0.26
C THR A 64 13.83 4.82 -0.51
N ALA A 65 14.12 5.94 -1.18
CA ALA A 65 13.09 6.92 -1.55
C ALA A 65 11.96 6.29 -2.39
N ASP A 66 12.31 5.31 -3.23
CA ASP A 66 11.33 4.59 -4.07
C ASP A 66 10.46 3.63 -3.25
N GLU A 67 11.02 2.97 -2.25
CA GLU A 67 10.26 2.11 -1.32
C GLU A 67 9.37 2.93 -0.40
N LEU A 68 9.85 4.08 0.10
CA LEU A 68 9.03 5.01 0.89
C LEU A 68 7.84 5.53 0.07
N ALA A 69 8.04 5.77 -1.22
CA ALA A 69 6.96 6.19 -2.13
C ALA A 69 5.92 5.09 -2.38
N GLN A 70 6.23 3.83 -2.07
CA GLN A 70 5.32 2.68 -2.24
C GLN A 70 4.64 2.25 -0.94
N GLN A 71 5.00 2.86 0.22
CA GLN A 71 4.34 2.53 1.48
C GLN A 71 2.91 3.08 1.52
N ASP A 72 2.01 2.25 2.02
CA ASP A 72 0.66 2.69 2.30
C ASP A 72 0.62 3.60 3.52
N VAL A 73 -0.06 4.73 3.37
CA VAL A 73 -0.27 5.73 4.42
C VAL A 73 -1.76 5.97 4.62
N THR A 74 -2.13 6.40 5.81
CA THR A 74 -3.53 6.70 6.14
C THR A 74 -3.80 8.19 5.96
N VAL A 75 -4.83 8.54 5.22
CA VAL A 75 -5.27 9.92 5.01
C VAL A 75 -5.72 10.53 6.33
N PRO A 76 -5.08 11.61 6.83
CA PRO A 76 -5.50 12.30 8.04
C PRO A 76 -6.75 13.16 7.78
N TRP A 77 -7.47 13.49 8.85
CA TRP A 77 -8.51 14.51 8.80
C TRP A 77 -7.89 15.91 8.79
N VAL A 78 -8.27 16.73 7.81
CA VAL A 78 -7.81 18.11 7.67
C VAL A 78 -8.96 19.14 7.53
N GLY A 79 -10.20 18.72 7.71
CA GLY A 79 -11.36 19.63 7.70
C GLY A 79 -11.26 20.69 8.77
N GLY A 80 -11.64 21.93 8.43
CA GLY A 80 -11.53 23.10 9.30
C GLY A 80 -10.09 23.68 9.41
N TYR A 81 -9.11 23.14 8.69
CA TYR A 81 -7.76 23.68 8.63
C TYR A 81 -7.65 24.71 7.48
N ASN A 82 -6.83 25.73 7.69
CA ASN A 82 -6.38 26.55 6.56
C ASN A 82 -5.42 25.75 5.66
N SER A 83 -5.14 26.25 4.45
CA SER A 83 -4.31 25.58 3.45
C SER A 83 -2.93 25.19 4.00
N ILE A 84 -2.25 26.09 4.73
CA ILE A 84 -0.90 25.88 5.28
C ILE A 84 -0.88 24.70 6.25
N ARG A 85 -1.84 24.67 7.18
CA ARG A 85 -1.94 23.59 8.18
C ARG A 85 -2.35 22.28 7.57
N ALA A 86 -3.27 22.31 6.60
CA ALA A 86 -3.71 21.12 5.87
C ALA A 86 -2.55 20.49 5.08
N GLU A 87 -1.78 21.32 4.36
CA GLU A 87 -0.61 20.86 3.60
C GLU A 87 0.47 20.27 4.53
N ALA A 88 0.78 20.92 5.65
CA ALA A 88 1.75 20.41 6.61
C ALA A 88 1.31 19.03 7.16
N GLN A 89 0.03 18.87 7.48
CA GLN A 89 -0.51 17.60 7.99
C GLN A 89 -0.46 16.47 6.94
N LEU A 90 -0.83 16.77 5.68
CA LEU A 90 -0.77 15.80 4.59
C LEU A 90 0.67 15.44 4.24
N THR A 91 1.57 16.44 4.18
CA THR A 91 3.00 16.20 3.91
C THR A 91 3.63 15.34 5.00
N ALA A 92 3.31 15.60 6.29
CA ALA A 92 3.78 14.75 7.39
C ALA A 92 3.27 13.31 7.30
N ALA A 93 2.12 13.09 6.67
CA ALA A 93 1.58 11.77 6.36
C ALA A 93 2.10 11.19 5.04
N GLY A 94 3.05 11.84 4.36
CA GLY A 94 3.57 11.39 3.07
C GLY A 94 2.63 11.61 1.90
N LEU A 95 1.65 12.51 2.02
CA LEU A 95 0.63 12.80 1.00
C LEU A 95 0.80 14.19 0.40
N LYS A 96 0.21 14.43 -0.77
CA LYS A 96 0.17 15.72 -1.46
C LYS A 96 -1.22 16.33 -1.35
N ALA A 97 -1.28 17.66 -1.29
CA ALA A 97 -2.54 18.41 -1.34
C ALA A 97 -2.76 18.98 -2.75
N GLU A 98 -4.00 18.92 -3.24
CA GLU A 98 -4.48 19.70 -4.40
C GLU A 98 -5.73 20.47 -3.97
N TYR A 99 -5.72 21.78 -4.21
CA TYR A 99 -6.78 22.67 -3.71
C TYR A 99 -7.80 23.00 -4.80
N ILE A 100 -9.06 23.00 -4.42
CA ILE A 100 -10.19 23.50 -5.21
C ILE A 100 -10.81 24.66 -4.45
N GLY A 101 -10.89 25.82 -5.08
CA GLY A 101 -11.34 27.06 -4.46
C GLY A 101 -10.20 27.97 -4.04
N SER A 102 -10.54 29.10 -3.38
CA SER A 102 -9.54 30.05 -2.89
C SER A 102 -8.93 29.58 -1.58
N THR A 103 -7.61 29.68 -1.47
CA THR A 103 -6.89 29.36 -0.23
C THR A 103 -6.75 30.56 0.72
N ASP A 104 -7.13 31.77 0.24
CA ASP A 104 -6.99 33.01 1.02
C ASP A 104 -8.12 33.15 2.04
N GLY A 105 -7.75 33.02 3.33
CA GLY A 105 -8.68 33.22 4.43
C GLY A 105 -9.79 32.18 4.55
N THR A 106 -9.68 31.08 3.81
CA THR A 106 -10.66 29.97 3.81
C THR A 106 -10.14 28.73 4.52
N GLU A 107 -11.06 27.86 4.88
CA GLU A 107 -10.76 26.58 5.53
C GLU A 107 -11.18 25.41 4.61
N VAL A 108 -10.60 24.26 4.86
CA VAL A 108 -11.00 23.00 4.18
C VAL A 108 -12.40 22.62 4.65
N THR A 109 -13.33 22.57 3.73
CA THR A 109 -14.72 22.16 3.96
C THR A 109 -15.02 20.75 3.47
N GLY A 110 -14.16 20.21 2.58
CA GLY A 110 -14.25 18.85 2.09
C GLY A 110 -12.90 18.30 1.68
N GLN A 111 -12.74 16.99 1.79
CA GLN A 111 -11.55 16.27 1.32
C GLN A 111 -11.93 14.97 0.61
N VAL A 112 -11.18 14.62 -0.42
CA VAL A 112 -11.29 13.35 -1.15
C VAL A 112 -9.89 12.80 -1.42
N PRO A 113 -9.53 11.61 -0.91
CA PRO A 113 -10.38 10.67 -0.15
C PRO A 113 -10.71 11.13 1.27
N SER A 114 -11.68 10.42 1.87
CA SER A 114 -12.03 10.65 3.28
C SER A 114 -10.89 10.30 4.22
N ALA A 115 -10.87 10.89 5.40
CA ALA A 115 -9.96 10.50 6.48
C ALA A 115 -10.10 9.01 6.81
N GLY A 116 -8.98 8.35 7.13
CA GLY A 116 -8.93 6.92 7.39
C GLY A 116 -8.73 6.05 6.13
N THR A 117 -8.84 6.60 4.93
CA THR A 117 -8.52 5.86 3.70
C THR A 117 -7.04 5.52 3.65
N VAL A 118 -6.71 4.29 3.27
CA VAL A 118 -5.34 3.81 3.08
C VAL A 118 -4.99 3.88 1.59
N MET A 119 -3.84 4.50 1.29
CA MET A 119 -3.36 4.69 -0.09
C MET A 119 -1.84 4.83 -0.11
N PRO A 120 -1.17 4.60 -1.26
CA PRO A 120 0.29 4.72 -1.35
C PRO A 120 0.78 6.13 -1.01
N SER A 121 1.93 6.21 -0.35
CA SER A 121 2.64 7.47 -0.12
C SER A 121 2.87 8.21 -1.46
N GLY A 122 2.89 9.54 -1.41
CA GLY A 122 2.98 10.39 -2.59
C GLY A 122 1.67 10.60 -3.35
N SER A 123 0.59 9.91 -2.95
CA SER A 123 -0.75 10.10 -3.51
C SER A 123 -1.32 11.48 -3.17
N THR A 124 -2.30 11.93 -3.95
CA THR A 124 -2.87 13.28 -3.84
C THR A 124 -4.23 13.26 -3.16
N VAL A 125 -4.42 14.13 -2.17
CA VAL A 125 -5.70 14.42 -1.52
C VAL A 125 -6.24 15.74 -2.08
N MET A 126 -7.46 15.69 -2.63
CA MET A 126 -8.20 16.86 -3.09
C MET A 126 -8.81 17.57 -1.89
N LEU A 127 -8.57 18.87 -1.74
CA LEU A 127 -9.08 19.70 -0.65
C LEU A 127 -9.99 20.79 -1.23
N TYR A 128 -11.22 20.81 -0.77
CA TYR A 128 -12.21 21.82 -1.16
C TYR A 128 -12.21 22.93 -0.13
N MET A 129 -11.91 24.16 -0.59
CA MET A 129 -11.70 25.32 0.25
C MET A 129 -12.92 26.23 0.24
N GLY A 130 -13.41 26.59 1.43
CA GLY A 130 -14.57 27.45 1.57
C GLY A 130 -15.88 26.77 1.18
N ASP A 131 -16.92 27.55 0.94
CA ASP A 131 -18.27 27.06 0.60
C ASP A 131 -18.38 26.72 -0.90
N ILE A 132 -17.88 25.53 -1.26
CA ILE A 132 -17.93 25.00 -2.63
C ILE A 132 -19.11 24.04 -2.74
N PRO A 133 -20.09 24.29 -3.61
CA PRO A 133 -21.19 23.37 -3.82
C PRO A 133 -20.70 22.05 -4.43
N LEU A 134 -21.39 20.94 -4.09
CA LEU A 134 -21.06 19.60 -4.60
C LEU A 134 -21.04 19.53 -6.13
N SER A 135 -21.82 20.38 -6.82
CA SER A 135 -21.81 20.52 -8.28
C SER A 135 -20.44 20.91 -8.85
N ASP A 136 -19.63 21.60 -8.05
CA ASP A 136 -18.31 22.11 -8.46
C ASP A 136 -17.18 21.11 -8.13
N TYR A 137 -17.53 20.00 -7.47
CA TYR A 137 -16.59 18.91 -7.24
C TYR A 137 -16.19 18.28 -8.57
N ARG A 138 -14.89 18.26 -8.82
CA ARG A 138 -14.37 17.73 -10.08
C ARG A 138 -14.58 16.23 -10.17
N MET A 139 -15.17 15.80 -11.27
CA MET A 139 -15.39 14.39 -11.59
C MET A 139 -14.31 13.88 -12.54
N SER A 140 -14.06 12.59 -12.48
CA SER A 140 -13.18 11.87 -13.38
C SER A 140 -13.80 10.55 -13.81
N THR A 141 -13.60 10.18 -15.07
CA THR A 141 -14.04 8.87 -15.59
C THR A 141 -12.99 7.83 -15.25
N VAL A 142 -13.40 6.76 -14.62
CA VAL A 142 -12.51 5.64 -14.23
C VAL A 142 -12.03 4.89 -15.47
N PRO A 143 -10.72 4.83 -15.75
CA PRO A 143 -10.18 4.04 -16.84
C PRO A 143 -10.15 2.54 -16.48
N SER A 144 -10.07 1.67 -17.49
CA SER A 144 -9.75 0.26 -17.24
C SER A 144 -8.26 0.09 -17.01
N VAL A 145 -7.91 -0.58 -15.90
CA VAL A 145 -6.51 -0.93 -15.59
C VAL A 145 -6.27 -2.45 -15.62
N ILE A 146 -7.28 -3.23 -15.98
CA ILE A 146 -7.19 -4.69 -16.07
C ILE A 146 -6.08 -5.10 -17.06
N GLY A 147 -5.27 -6.09 -16.66
CA GLY A 147 -4.11 -6.56 -17.41
C GLY A 147 -2.86 -5.67 -17.34
N MET A 148 -2.93 -4.53 -16.67
CA MET A 148 -1.78 -3.63 -16.48
C MET A 148 -0.90 -4.08 -15.32
N THR A 149 0.39 -3.74 -15.39
CA THR A 149 1.30 -3.83 -14.23
C THR A 149 0.94 -2.76 -13.19
N VAL A 150 1.42 -2.92 -11.95
CA VAL A 150 1.19 -1.96 -10.86
C VAL A 150 1.57 -0.54 -11.26
N GLU A 151 2.77 -0.37 -11.82
CA GLU A 151 3.27 0.93 -12.28
C GLU A 151 2.37 1.57 -13.34
N LYS A 152 1.98 0.78 -14.36
CA LYS A 152 1.14 1.26 -15.46
C LYS A 152 -0.27 1.60 -14.97
N ALA A 153 -0.85 0.78 -14.09
CA ALA A 153 -2.15 1.03 -13.49
C ALA A 153 -2.14 2.32 -12.66
N ASN A 154 -1.14 2.50 -11.78
CA ASN A 154 -0.99 3.73 -11.00
C ASN A 154 -0.87 4.96 -11.89
N LYS A 155 0.00 4.93 -12.89
CA LYS A 155 0.16 6.04 -13.84
C LYS A 155 -1.13 6.34 -14.60
N THR A 156 -1.89 5.32 -14.99
CA THR A 156 -3.15 5.47 -15.73
C THR A 156 -4.22 6.14 -14.87
N LEU A 157 -4.35 5.75 -13.61
CA LEU A 157 -5.28 6.36 -12.65
C LEU A 157 -4.85 7.77 -12.27
N SER A 158 -3.57 8.00 -11.97
CA SER A 158 -3.04 9.32 -11.60
C SER A 158 -3.21 10.35 -12.72
N ASN A 159 -3.07 9.96 -13.99
CA ASN A 159 -3.26 10.86 -15.12
C ASN A 159 -4.68 11.45 -15.20
N VAL A 160 -5.66 10.78 -14.64
CA VAL A 160 -7.05 11.25 -14.56
C VAL A 160 -7.40 11.77 -13.15
N GLY A 161 -6.41 11.94 -12.29
CA GLY A 161 -6.58 12.46 -10.93
C GLY A 161 -7.25 11.50 -9.97
N LEU A 162 -7.08 10.19 -10.17
CA LEU A 162 -7.52 9.13 -9.26
C LEU A 162 -6.31 8.52 -8.55
N ASN A 163 -6.54 7.97 -7.38
CA ASN A 163 -5.53 7.27 -6.61
C ASN A 163 -5.71 5.75 -6.72
N ILE A 164 -4.66 4.99 -6.46
CA ILE A 164 -4.69 3.53 -6.42
C ILE A 164 -4.55 3.04 -4.97
N SER A 165 -5.24 1.96 -4.62
CA SER A 165 -4.90 1.08 -3.51
C SER A 165 -4.64 -0.30 -4.07
N ILE A 166 -3.60 -0.96 -3.56
CA ILE A 166 -3.09 -2.20 -4.12
C ILE A 166 -3.49 -3.35 -3.20
N SER A 167 -4.07 -4.41 -3.76
CA SER A 167 -4.37 -5.64 -3.05
C SER A 167 -3.86 -6.86 -3.83
N GLY A 168 -3.74 -8.00 -3.13
CA GLY A 168 -3.23 -9.25 -3.72
C GLY A 168 -1.71 -9.32 -3.84
N ALA A 169 -1.21 -10.14 -4.76
CA ALA A 169 0.21 -10.36 -4.97
C ALA A 169 0.79 -9.30 -5.92
N ALA A 170 1.16 -8.14 -5.38
CA ALA A 170 1.68 -7.00 -6.15
C ALA A 170 3.22 -7.01 -6.32
N THR A 171 3.92 -7.97 -5.71
CA THR A 171 5.38 -8.07 -5.76
C THR A 171 5.84 -8.80 -7.02
N GLY A 172 6.63 -8.11 -7.84
CA GLY A 172 7.24 -8.63 -9.07
C GLY A 172 6.71 -7.96 -10.35
N SER A 173 7.58 -7.86 -11.35
CA SER A 173 7.27 -7.22 -12.65
C SER A 173 6.16 -7.92 -13.44
N GLU A 174 5.84 -9.17 -13.08
CA GLU A 174 4.85 -10.02 -13.76
C GLU A 174 3.44 -9.89 -13.17
N ALA A 175 3.27 -9.19 -12.04
CA ALA A 175 1.95 -8.97 -11.45
C ALA A 175 1.06 -8.14 -12.37
N LYS A 176 -0.15 -8.64 -12.66
CA LYS A 176 -1.16 -7.99 -13.51
C LYS A 176 -2.44 -7.74 -12.73
N ALA A 177 -3.06 -6.60 -12.99
CA ALA A 177 -4.37 -6.26 -12.45
C ALA A 177 -5.43 -7.22 -12.99
N VAL A 178 -6.14 -7.89 -12.09
CA VAL A 178 -7.22 -8.85 -12.42
C VAL A 178 -8.60 -8.29 -12.11
N SER A 179 -8.70 -7.33 -11.19
CA SER A 179 -9.96 -6.64 -10.89
C SER A 179 -9.70 -5.23 -10.37
N GLN A 180 -10.70 -4.37 -10.47
CA GLN A 180 -10.73 -3.02 -9.90
C GLN A 180 -12.07 -2.79 -9.20
N SER A 181 -12.06 -2.04 -8.08
CA SER A 181 -13.24 -1.84 -7.22
C SER A 181 -14.35 -1.01 -7.87
N VAL A 182 -14.00 -0.15 -8.82
CA VAL A 182 -14.95 0.67 -9.57
C VAL A 182 -14.83 0.35 -11.06
N ASN A 183 -15.94 0.05 -11.71
CA ASN A 183 -15.96 -0.30 -13.13
C ASN A 183 -15.48 0.88 -14.00
N SER A 184 -14.73 0.54 -15.05
CA SER A 184 -14.33 1.54 -16.06
C SER A 184 -15.54 2.18 -16.73
N GLY A 185 -15.41 3.49 -17.06
CA GLY A 185 -16.47 4.29 -17.64
C GLY A 185 -17.39 4.99 -16.63
N LEU A 186 -17.37 4.60 -15.35
CA LEU A 186 -18.09 5.31 -14.30
C LEU A 186 -17.40 6.63 -13.93
N SER A 187 -18.18 7.63 -13.56
CA SER A 187 -17.68 8.91 -13.05
C SER A 187 -17.62 8.90 -11.53
N VAL A 188 -16.48 9.27 -11.00
CA VAL A 188 -16.22 9.42 -9.55
C VAL A 188 -15.56 10.77 -9.28
N TYR A 189 -15.56 11.21 -8.04
CA TYR A 189 -14.83 12.42 -7.66
C TYR A 189 -13.31 12.23 -7.85
N ARG A 190 -12.63 13.26 -8.36
CA ARG A 190 -11.16 13.27 -8.39
C ARG A 190 -10.62 13.08 -6.98
N GLY A 191 -9.49 12.38 -6.86
CA GLY A 191 -8.96 11.96 -5.57
C GLY A 191 -9.49 10.62 -5.06
N THR A 192 -10.60 10.09 -5.61
CA THR A 192 -11.13 8.77 -5.24
C THR A 192 -10.06 7.69 -5.39
N VAL A 193 -10.00 6.78 -4.40
CA VAL A 193 -9.10 5.62 -4.43
C VAL A 193 -9.80 4.45 -5.13
N ILE A 194 -9.14 3.91 -6.12
CA ILE A 194 -9.54 2.69 -6.83
C ILE A 194 -8.69 1.54 -6.28
N GLU A 195 -9.31 0.62 -5.58
CA GLU A 195 -8.62 -0.61 -5.17
C GLU A 195 -8.46 -1.51 -6.40
N VAL A 196 -7.23 -1.95 -6.64
CA VAL A 196 -6.87 -2.83 -7.76
C VAL A 196 -6.21 -4.08 -7.22
N ASN A 197 -6.76 -5.24 -7.55
CA ASN A 197 -6.21 -6.52 -7.15
C ASN A 197 -5.26 -7.03 -8.23
N PHE A 198 -4.06 -7.44 -7.81
CA PHE A 198 -3.00 -7.95 -8.67
C PHE A 198 -2.74 -9.42 -8.40
N LEU A 199 -2.50 -10.19 -9.46
CA LEU A 199 -2.03 -11.57 -9.37
C LEU A 199 -0.79 -11.74 -10.25
N VAL A 200 0.13 -12.57 -9.78
CA VAL A 200 1.25 -13.06 -10.58
C VAL A 200 0.73 -14.29 -11.36
N ASN A 201 0.70 -14.23 -12.67
CA ASN A 201 0.43 -15.40 -13.48
C ASN A 201 1.65 -16.31 -13.43
N ASN A 202 1.63 -17.29 -12.54
CA ASN A 202 2.53 -18.44 -12.65
C ASN A 202 1.96 -19.37 -13.74
N GLU A 203 2.19 -19.02 -15.00
CA GLU A 203 2.07 -20.02 -16.04
C GLU A 203 3.27 -20.97 -15.91
N THR A 204 3.10 -22.00 -15.07
CA THR A 204 3.91 -23.21 -15.18
C THR A 204 3.40 -23.97 -16.41
N GLY A 205 4.07 -23.76 -17.55
CA GLY A 205 4.02 -24.66 -18.69
C GLY A 205 4.70 -25.98 -18.38
#